data_d8849580b95739bb523bc01fa0349706
#
_entry.id   d8849580b95739bb523bc01fa0349706
#
_cell.length_a   1.000
_cell.length_b   1.000
_cell.length_c   1.000
_cell.angle_alpha   90.00
_cell.angle_beta   90.00
_cell.angle_gamma   90.00
#
_symmetry.space_group_name_H-M   'P 1'
#
loop_
_entity.id
_entity.type
_entity.pdbx_description
1 polymer ?
#
loop_
_entity_poly.entity_id
_entity_poly.type
_entity_poly.pdbx_seq_one_letter_code
_entity_poly.pdbx_strand_id
1 'polypeptide(L)'
;YVNGRKVMLQGDELSTFLRSMSSEKISQIEISHNPNASFGSEGAGGVINIILKTSETSGFFVTTSHSVGYWENLKQNSDFAISYNTNKWQLGLNYNHSLGHHSMDYGYEKVQNGDKNISETTDTDKRNTYSAGIDFSWQPNQKNKLFMNSTVNVLVGPGETETTTEIYQGTNLLDNILKARNNYIEQKNLQYSNNVNYQYRPSSKMQFSFSAD
;
A
#
# COMPACT_ATOMS: atom_id res chain seq x y z
N TYR A 1 -5.35 6.17 6.65
CA TYR A 1 -5.55 7.49 6.06
C TYR A 1 -4.21 8.19 5.89
N VAL A 2 -4.11 9.05 4.89
CA VAL A 2 -2.98 9.96 4.69
C VAL A 2 -3.52 11.39 4.55
N ASN A 3 -3.07 12.29 5.40
CA ASN A 3 -3.60 13.66 5.50
C ASN A 3 -5.13 13.72 5.63
N GLY A 4 -5.72 12.82 6.43
CA GLY A 4 -7.16 12.71 6.64
C GLY A 4 -7.94 12.00 5.53
N ARG A 5 -7.25 11.31 4.59
CA ARG A 5 -7.86 10.62 3.45
C ARG A 5 -7.74 9.13 3.57
N LYS A 6 -8.79 8.44 3.22
CA LYS A 6 -8.79 6.99 3.16
C LYS A 6 -7.88 6.51 2.04
N VAL A 7 -6.97 5.61 2.36
CA VAL A 7 -6.20 4.85 1.38
C VAL A 7 -6.99 3.60 1.05
N MET A 8 -7.36 3.41 -0.21
CA MET A 8 -8.23 2.31 -0.66
C MET A 8 -7.45 1.02 -0.94
N LEU A 9 -6.15 1.00 -0.67
CA LEU A 9 -5.29 -0.17 -0.82
C LEU A 9 -5.47 -1.14 0.35
N GLN A 10 -5.32 -2.44 0.10
CA GLN A 10 -5.45 -3.50 1.10
C GLN A 10 -4.30 -4.51 0.98
N GLY A 11 -4.03 -5.25 2.05
CA GLY A 11 -3.04 -6.32 2.06
C GLY A 11 -1.64 -5.86 1.63
N ASP A 12 -1.06 -6.57 0.68
CA ASP A 12 0.31 -6.34 0.19
C ASP A 12 0.46 -5.00 -0.54
N GLU A 13 -0.57 -4.54 -1.20
CA GLU A 13 -0.57 -3.24 -1.90
C GLU A 13 -0.46 -2.10 -0.89
N LEU A 14 -1.22 -2.17 0.22
CA LEU A 14 -1.13 -1.20 1.30
C LEU A 14 0.26 -1.26 1.97
N SER A 15 0.78 -2.46 2.19
CA SER A 15 2.12 -2.66 2.77
C SER A 15 3.20 -2.04 1.88
N THR A 16 3.13 -2.29 0.57
CA THR A 16 4.05 -1.71 -0.42
C THR A 16 3.96 -0.19 -0.46
N PHE A 17 2.74 0.34 -0.48
CA PHE A 17 2.51 1.79 -0.43
C PHE A 17 3.10 2.42 0.83
N LEU A 18 2.88 1.82 2.01
CA LEU A 18 3.42 2.33 3.27
C LEU A 18 4.95 2.26 3.31
N ARG A 19 5.54 1.18 2.78
CA ARG A 19 7.00 1.04 2.68
C ARG A 19 7.63 2.04 1.71
N SER A 20 6.91 2.45 0.67
CA SER A 20 7.38 3.47 -0.28
C SER A 20 7.38 4.87 0.32
N MET A 21 6.72 5.06 1.46
CA MET A 21 6.63 6.36 2.12
C MET A 21 7.88 6.62 2.96
N SER A 22 8.69 7.61 2.56
CA SER A 22 9.85 8.01 3.36
C SER A 22 9.40 8.54 4.73
N SER A 23 9.98 8.00 5.81
CA SER A 23 9.73 8.45 7.19
C SER A 23 10.04 9.93 7.39
N GLU A 24 10.98 10.49 6.62
CA GLU A 24 11.33 11.90 6.67
C GLU A 24 10.20 12.83 6.20
N LYS A 25 9.29 12.31 5.37
CA LYS A 25 8.10 13.04 4.91
C LYS A 25 6.95 13.02 5.92
N ILE A 26 7.02 12.18 6.95
CA ILE A 26 5.97 12.06 7.96
C ILE A 26 6.18 13.11 9.04
N SER A 27 5.15 13.91 9.31
CA SER A 27 5.11 14.87 10.42
C SER A 27 4.69 14.17 11.70
N GLN A 28 3.58 13.42 11.64
CA GLN A 28 3.05 12.68 12.78
C GLN A 28 2.14 11.55 12.31
N ILE A 29 1.92 10.58 13.18
CA ILE A 29 0.94 9.51 13.01
C ILE A 29 -0.11 9.66 14.10
N GLU A 30 -1.36 9.84 13.70
CA GLU A 30 -2.50 9.93 14.59
C GLU A 30 -3.20 8.57 14.65
N ILE A 31 -3.44 8.07 15.85
CA ILE A 31 -4.19 6.82 16.07
C ILE A 31 -5.45 7.18 16.86
N SER A 32 -6.62 6.89 16.31
CA SER A 32 -7.90 7.12 16.94
C SER A 32 -8.68 5.81 17.04
N HIS A 33 -9.07 5.44 18.26
CA HIS A 33 -9.95 4.29 18.50
C HIS A 33 -11.44 4.63 18.28
N ASN A 34 -11.78 5.93 18.37
CA ASN A 34 -13.14 6.42 18.11
C ASN A 34 -13.04 7.55 17.09
N PRO A 35 -12.93 7.23 15.78
CA PRO A 35 -12.83 8.25 14.75
C PRO A 35 -14.11 9.06 14.69
N ASN A 36 -13.96 10.36 14.47
CA ASN A 36 -15.11 11.23 14.22
C ASN A 36 -15.71 10.97 12.83
N ALA A 37 -16.88 11.55 12.55
CA ALA A 37 -17.61 11.33 11.32
C ALA A 37 -16.84 11.70 10.01
N SER A 38 -15.73 12.43 10.12
CA SER A 38 -14.89 12.78 8.97
C SER A 38 -14.09 11.61 8.40
N PHE A 39 -13.94 10.52 9.18
CA PHE A 39 -13.24 9.31 8.75
C PHE A 39 -14.16 8.19 8.23
N GLY A 40 -15.46 8.51 8.05
CA GLY A 40 -16.46 7.53 7.60
C GLY A 40 -16.92 6.54 8.68
N SER A 41 -18.00 5.83 8.42
CA SER A 41 -18.66 4.91 9.35
C SER A 41 -18.00 3.52 9.44
N GLU A 42 -17.02 3.24 8.61
CA GLU A 42 -16.42 1.89 8.48
C GLU A 42 -15.30 1.61 9.50
N GLY A 43 -14.96 2.58 10.34
CA GLY A 43 -13.85 2.51 11.28
C GLY A 43 -14.14 1.81 12.62
N ALA A 44 -14.87 0.69 12.61
CA ALA A 44 -15.19 -0.06 13.85
C ALA A 44 -13.95 -0.55 14.64
N GLY A 45 -12.77 -0.60 14.02
CA GLY A 45 -11.51 -1.01 14.64
C GLY A 45 -10.53 0.14 14.95
N GLY A 46 -10.92 1.39 14.66
CA GLY A 46 -10.03 2.55 14.78
C GLY A 46 -9.46 3.03 13.44
N VAL A 47 -8.79 4.17 13.49
CA VAL A 47 -8.20 4.85 12.32
C VAL A 47 -6.75 5.20 12.61
N ILE A 48 -5.88 4.94 11.65
CA ILE A 48 -4.51 5.46 11.62
C ILE A 48 -4.46 6.52 10.52
N ASN A 49 -4.06 7.73 10.89
CA ASN A 49 -3.91 8.85 9.97
C ASN A 49 -2.46 9.33 9.94
N ILE A 50 -1.80 9.20 8.81
CA ILE A 50 -0.43 9.65 8.59
C ILE A 50 -0.48 11.10 8.10
N ILE A 51 0.06 12.01 8.89
CA ILE A 51 0.18 13.42 8.51
C ILE A 51 1.55 13.66 7.91
N LEU A 52 1.56 14.07 6.66
CA LEU A 52 2.79 14.41 5.97
C LEU A 52 3.23 15.84 6.32
N LYS A 53 4.54 16.06 6.37
CA LYS A 53 5.10 17.40 6.51
C LYS A 53 4.64 18.27 5.34
N THR A 54 4.10 19.43 5.65
CA THR A 54 3.88 20.47 4.66
C THR A 54 5.19 21.24 4.53
N SER A 55 5.76 21.30 3.35
CA SER A 55 6.95 22.13 3.13
C SER A 55 6.53 23.61 3.20
N GLU A 56 6.96 24.31 4.25
CA GLU A 56 6.79 25.76 4.37
C GLU A 56 7.75 26.52 3.44
N THR A 57 8.74 25.81 2.89
CA THR A 57 9.78 26.40 2.04
C THR A 57 9.30 26.43 0.59
N SER A 58 9.24 27.62 0.02
CA SER A 58 9.00 27.77 -1.42
C SER A 58 10.24 27.29 -2.21
N GLY A 59 10.00 26.60 -3.30
CA GLY A 59 11.09 26.12 -4.14
C GLY A 59 10.79 24.82 -4.85
N PHE A 60 11.82 24.33 -5.51
CA PHE A 60 11.83 23.09 -6.25
C PHE A 60 12.58 22.01 -5.45
N PHE A 61 11.97 20.84 -5.30
CA PHE A 61 12.52 19.73 -4.53
C PHE A 61 12.52 18.48 -5.38
N VAL A 62 13.61 17.74 -5.33
CA VAL A 62 13.76 16.42 -5.93
C VAL A 62 14.20 15.45 -4.85
N THR A 63 13.52 14.34 -4.77
CA THR A 63 13.90 13.23 -3.90
C THR A 63 14.02 11.98 -4.74
N THR A 64 15.09 11.23 -4.58
CA THR A 64 15.26 9.93 -5.20
C THR A 64 15.84 8.96 -4.20
N SER A 65 15.35 7.73 -4.21
CA SER A 65 15.94 6.64 -3.46
C SER A 65 16.03 5.39 -4.34
N HIS A 66 17.04 4.60 -4.10
CA HIS A 66 17.22 3.32 -4.77
C HIS A 66 17.78 2.32 -3.79
N SER A 67 17.15 1.16 -3.71
CA SER A 67 17.60 0.06 -2.88
C SER A 67 17.67 -1.23 -3.67
N VAL A 68 18.73 -1.99 -3.43
CA VAL A 68 18.94 -3.32 -4.00
C VAL A 68 19.19 -4.27 -2.85
N GLY A 69 18.47 -5.37 -2.83
CA GLY A 69 18.63 -6.44 -1.86
C GLY A 69 18.72 -7.79 -2.55
N TYR A 70 19.42 -8.69 -1.93
CA TYR A 70 19.50 -10.08 -2.39
C TYR A 70 19.17 -11.01 -1.22
N TRP A 71 18.14 -11.80 -1.40
CA TRP A 71 17.79 -12.93 -0.56
C TRP A 71 17.09 -13.94 -1.45
N GLU A 72 17.75 -15.05 -1.76
CA GLU A 72 17.33 -16.01 -2.79
C GLU A 72 17.20 -15.40 -4.19
N ASN A 73 16.55 -14.23 -4.29
CA ASN A 73 16.33 -13.49 -5.53
C ASN A 73 16.76 -12.02 -5.36
N LEU A 74 17.14 -11.41 -6.47
CA LEU A 74 17.42 -9.98 -6.54
C LEU A 74 16.11 -9.19 -6.38
N LYS A 75 16.12 -8.23 -5.47
CA LYS A 75 15.02 -7.29 -5.24
C LYS A 75 15.51 -5.87 -5.43
N GLN A 76 14.73 -5.06 -6.09
CA GLN A 76 15.07 -3.68 -6.40
C GLN A 76 13.86 -2.80 -6.13
N ASN A 77 14.05 -1.71 -5.39
CA ASN A 77 13.05 -0.67 -5.20
C ASN A 77 13.65 0.67 -5.61
N SER A 78 12.88 1.47 -6.31
CA SER A 78 13.27 2.83 -6.67
C SER A 78 12.11 3.78 -6.47
N ASP A 79 12.42 4.95 -5.92
CA ASP A 79 11.50 6.05 -5.72
C ASP A 79 12.07 7.30 -6.36
N PHE A 80 11.20 8.05 -7.01
CA PHE A 80 11.50 9.36 -7.56
C PHE A 80 10.33 10.27 -7.24
N ALA A 81 10.62 11.43 -6.68
CA ALA A 81 9.63 12.46 -6.47
C ALA A 81 10.20 13.83 -6.80
N ILE A 82 9.35 14.64 -7.41
CA ILE A 82 9.64 16.02 -7.74
C ILE A 82 8.49 16.87 -7.25
N SER A 83 8.78 17.99 -6.61
CA SER A 83 7.73 18.93 -6.21
C SER A 83 8.17 20.37 -6.35
N TYR A 84 7.21 21.22 -6.63
CA TYR A 84 7.37 22.65 -6.62
C TYR A 84 6.35 23.28 -5.68
N ASN A 85 6.86 24.02 -4.72
CA ASN A 85 6.08 24.61 -3.64
C ASN A 85 6.16 26.14 -3.72
N THR A 86 5.02 26.77 -3.47
CA THR A 86 4.89 28.20 -3.25
C THR A 86 4.07 28.44 -1.99
N ASN A 87 3.98 29.68 -1.53
CA ASN A 87 3.15 30.04 -0.36
C ASN A 87 1.65 29.78 -0.58
N LYS A 88 1.20 29.57 -1.81
CA LYS A 88 -0.23 29.41 -2.14
C LYS A 88 -0.57 28.10 -2.80
N TRP A 89 0.36 27.43 -3.42
CA TRP A 89 0.11 26.17 -4.09
C TRP A 89 1.36 25.26 -4.09
N GLN A 90 1.13 24.01 -4.20
CA GLN A 90 2.11 22.95 -4.30
C GLN A 90 1.70 21.98 -5.38
N LEU A 91 2.64 21.59 -6.21
CA LEU A 91 2.50 20.52 -7.19
C LEU A 91 3.57 19.47 -6.91
N GLY A 92 3.16 18.21 -6.81
CA GLY A 92 4.05 17.07 -6.63
C GLY A 92 3.80 16.02 -7.71
N LEU A 93 4.88 15.40 -8.17
CA LEU A 93 4.86 14.20 -9.01
C LEU A 93 5.69 13.15 -8.29
N ASN A 94 5.20 11.92 -8.27
CA ASN A 94 5.93 10.80 -7.69
C ASN A 94 5.85 9.58 -8.61
N TYR A 95 6.89 8.78 -8.55
CA TYR A 95 6.97 7.50 -9.22
C TYR A 95 7.76 6.54 -8.35
N ASN A 96 7.26 5.32 -8.22
CA ASN A 96 8.02 4.25 -7.60
C ASN A 96 7.83 2.93 -8.33
N HIS A 97 8.79 2.05 -8.19
CA HIS A 97 8.65 0.67 -8.60
C HIS A 97 9.33 -0.28 -7.63
N SER A 98 8.76 -1.47 -7.52
CA SER A 98 9.35 -2.61 -6.82
C SER A 98 9.44 -3.78 -7.78
N LEU A 99 10.64 -4.27 -7.98
CA LEU A 99 10.97 -5.37 -8.88
C LEU A 99 11.60 -6.50 -8.08
N GLY A 100 11.33 -7.75 -8.49
CA GLY A 100 11.95 -8.93 -7.90
C GLY A 100 10.93 -9.97 -7.45
N HIS A 101 11.46 -11.11 -7.05
CA HIS A 101 10.67 -12.25 -6.62
C HIS A 101 10.57 -12.30 -5.10
N HIS A 102 9.40 -12.65 -4.59
CA HIS A 102 9.14 -12.94 -3.20
C HIS A 102 8.75 -14.40 -3.08
N SER A 103 9.48 -15.17 -2.28
CA SER A 103 9.13 -16.53 -1.94
C SER A 103 8.75 -16.61 -0.47
N MET A 104 7.72 -17.40 -0.18
CA MET A 104 7.23 -17.66 1.16
C MET A 104 6.92 -19.15 1.29
N ASP A 105 7.55 -19.80 2.27
CA ASP A 105 7.25 -21.17 2.63
C ASP A 105 6.37 -21.19 3.88
N TYR A 106 5.29 -21.95 3.81
CA TYR A 106 4.40 -22.17 4.95
C TYR A 106 3.80 -23.57 4.90
N GLY A 107 3.41 -24.06 6.05
CA GLY A 107 2.81 -25.38 6.14
C GLY A 107 1.86 -25.49 7.33
N TYR A 108 1.12 -26.55 7.32
CA TYR A 108 0.28 -26.94 8.44
C TYR A 108 0.25 -28.44 8.65
N GLU A 109 0.03 -28.83 9.88
CA GLU A 109 -0.25 -30.21 10.27
C GLU A 109 -1.68 -30.29 10.78
N LYS A 110 -2.44 -31.25 10.26
CA LYS A 110 -3.80 -31.55 10.72
C LYS A 110 -3.87 -33.01 11.17
N VAL A 111 -4.27 -33.23 12.40
CA VAL A 111 -4.52 -34.56 12.95
C VAL A 111 -6.02 -34.72 13.22
N GLN A 112 -6.61 -35.78 12.70
CA GLN A 112 -8.03 -36.08 12.88
C GLN A 112 -8.24 -37.59 12.89
N ASN A 113 -8.86 -38.10 13.95
CA ASN A 113 -9.21 -39.54 14.12
C ASN A 113 -8.01 -40.52 13.98
N GLY A 114 -6.80 -40.08 14.36
CA GLY A 114 -5.59 -40.88 14.22
C GLY A 114 -4.89 -40.76 12.87
N ASP A 115 -5.48 -40.10 11.89
CA ASP A 115 -4.86 -39.75 10.63
C ASP A 115 -4.18 -38.38 10.74
N LYS A 116 -3.06 -38.22 10.03
CA LYS A 116 -2.25 -37.01 10.05
C LYS A 116 -2.00 -36.55 8.61
N ASN A 117 -2.28 -35.29 8.33
CA ASN A 117 -1.93 -34.64 7.07
C ASN A 117 -0.89 -33.55 7.33
N ILE A 118 0.22 -33.62 6.62
CA ILE A 118 1.26 -32.58 6.60
C ILE A 118 1.23 -31.92 5.23
N SER A 119 1.03 -30.62 5.22
CA SER A 119 1.00 -29.84 3.99
C SER A 119 2.10 -28.79 4.03
N GLU A 120 2.93 -28.76 3.01
CA GLU A 120 3.99 -27.76 2.78
C GLU A 120 3.70 -27.03 1.48
N THR A 121 3.77 -25.72 1.53
CA THR A 121 3.47 -24.84 0.41
C THR A 121 4.62 -23.88 0.21
N THR A 122 5.13 -23.81 -1.01
CA THR A 122 6.01 -22.73 -1.48
C THR A 122 5.23 -21.83 -2.41
N ASP A 123 5.12 -20.57 -2.04
CA ASP A 123 4.50 -19.51 -2.85
C ASP A 123 5.59 -18.58 -3.38
N THR A 124 5.67 -18.45 -4.71
CA THR A 124 6.64 -17.57 -5.37
C THR A 124 5.91 -16.51 -6.17
N ASP A 125 5.95 -15.28 -5.68
CA ASP A 125 5.40 -14.10 -6.34
C ASP A 125 6.47 -13.41 -7.18
N LYS A 126 6.29 -13.42 -8.50
CA LYS A 126 7.20 -12.79 -9.49
C LYS A 126 6.62 -11.47 -10.02
N ARG A 127 5.61 -10.94 -9.34
CA ARG A 127 4.94 -9.72 -9.77
C ARG A 127 5.76 -8.48 -9.45
N ASN A 128 5.82 -7.57 -10.42
CA ASN A 128 6.43 -6.27 -10.28
C ASN A 128 5.35 -5.21 -10.06
N THR A 129 5.64 -4.25 -9.19
CA THR A 129 4.73 -3.15 -8.87
C THR A 129 5.29 -1.84 -9.40
N TYR A 130 4.43 -1.06 -10.03
CA TYR A 130 4.72 0.30 -10.49
C TYR A 130 3.65 1.23 -9.97
N SER A 131 4.03 2.39 -9.49
CA SER A 131 3.11 3.42 -9.03
C SER A 131 3.54 4.79 -9.53
N ALA A 132 2.59 5.58 -9.99
CA ALA A 132 2.81 6.97 -10.33
C ALA A 132 1.68 7.82 -9.78
N GLY A 133 2.01 9.02 -9.31
CA GLY A 133 1.03 9.92 -8.72
C GLY A 133 1.32 11.39 -8.98
N ILE A 134 0.24 12.17 -8.91
CA ILE A 134 0.26 13.63 -8.95
C ILE A 134 -0.52 14.17 -7.76
N ASP A 135 0.07 15.10 -7.05
CA ASP A 135 -0.51 15.83 -5.93
C ASP A 135 -0.58 17.31 -6.26
N PHE A 136 -1.72 17.91 -6.04
CA PHE A 136 -1.91 19.35 -6.16
C PHE A 136 -2.58 19.88 -4.91
N SER A 137 -2.01 20.94 -4.32
CA SER A 137 -2.59 21.66 -3.20
C SER A 137 -2.62 23.14 -3.52
N TRP A 138 -3.74 23.78 -3.25
CA TRP A 138 -3.92 25.22 -3.46
C TRP A 138 -4.63 25.85 -2.27
N GLN A 139 -3.97 26.85 -1.68
CA GLN A 139 -4.47 27.59 -0.52
C GLN A 139 -4.26 29.09 -0.76
N PRO A 140 -5.15 29.75 -1.54
CA PRO A 140 -5.00 31.16 -1.88
C PRO A 140 -5.09 32.09 -0.67
N ASN A 141 -5.78 31.68 0.39
CA ASN A 141 -6.00 32.40 1.64
C ASN A 141 -6.29 31.42 2.79
N GLN A 142 -6.42 31.94 4.01
CA GLN A 142 -6.69 31.14 5.21
C GLN A 142 -8.07 30.47 5.22
N LYS A 143 -9.00 30.89 4.37
CA LYS A 143 -10.38 30.39 4.33
C LYS A 143 -10.57 29.23 3.33
N ASN A 144 -9.75 29.15 2.32
CA ASN A 144 -9.94 28.21 1.21
C ASN A 144 -8.72 27.31 1.04
N LYS A 145 -8.96 26.00 0.99
CA LYS A 145 -7.94 25.01 0.68
C LYS A 145 -8.53 23.96 -0.26
N LEU A 146 -7.89 23.77 -1.41
CA LEU A 146 -8.17 22.71 -2.35
C LEU A 146 -7.00 21.74 -2.34
N PHE A 147 -7.30 20.48 -2.36
CA PHE A 147 -6.33 19.43 -2.57
C PHE A 147 -6.86 18.43 -3.59
N MET A 148 -5.97 17.98 -4.46
CA MET A 148 -6.24 16.93 -5.46
C MET A 148 -5.09 15.93 -5.42
N ASN A 149 -5.42 14.66 -5.51
CA ASN A 149 -4.47 13.58 -5.68
C ASN A 149 -4.98 12.62 -6.74
N SER A 150 -4.09 12.17 -7.59
CA SER A 150 -4.38 11.13 -8.58
C SER A 150 -3.23 10.13 -8.56
N THR A 151 -3.55 8.85 -8.45
CA THR A 151 -2.55 7.78 -8.38
C THR A 151 -2.96 6.64 -9.30
N VAL A 152 -2.00 6.10 -10.02
CA VAL A 152 -2.13 4.87 -10.78
C VAL A 152 -1.15 3.84 -10.23
N ASN A 153 -1.66 2.64 -9.96
CA ASN A 153 -0.85 1.50 -9.53
C ASN A 153 -1.02 0.36 -10.54
N VAL A 154 0.09 -0.25 -10.89
CA VAL A 154 0.14 -1.38 -11.82
C VAL A 154 0.90 -2.52 -11.15
N LEU A 155 0.25 -3.66 -11.04
CA LEU A 155 0.85 -4.91 -10.59
C LEU A 155 0.88 -5.86 -11.81
N VAL A 156 2.05 -6.34 -12.19
CA VAL A 156 2.24 -7.15 -13.41
C VAL A 156 3.20 -8.29 -13.13
N GLY A 157 2.85 -9.46 -13.61
CA GLY A 157 3.72 -10.63 -13.61
C GLY A 157 3.02 -11.89 -13.09
N PRO A 158 3.67 -13.05 -13.26
CA PRO A 158 3.17 -14.33 -12.79
C PRO A 158 3.43 -14.53 -11.30
N GLY A 159 2.67 -15.42 -10.71
CA GLY A 159 2.95 -16.06 -9.43
C GLY A 159 2.82 -17.57 -9.58
N GLU A 160 3.44 -18.31 -8.68
CA GLU A 160 3.42 -19.76 -8.65
C GLU A 160 3.30 -20.25 -7.21
N THR A 161 2.33 -21.13 -6.96
CA THR A 161 2.18 -21.80 -5.68
C THR A 161 2.32 -23.29 -5.88
N GLU A 162 3.21 -23.95 -5.17
CA GLU A 162 3.37 -25.40 -5.15
C GLU A 162 3.08 -25.92 -3.75
N THR A 163 2.13 -26.86 -3.64
CA THR A 163 1.75 -27.50 -2.37
C THR A 163 1.96 -28.98 -2.46
N THR A 164 2.64 -29.54 -1.48
CA THR A 164 2.78 -30.99 -1.29
C THR A 164 2.07 -31.38 0.01
N THR A 165 1.17 -32.34 -0.05
CA THR A 165 0.48 -32.85 1.14
C THR A 165 0.78 -34.34 1.31
N GLU A 166 1.35 -34.72 2.43
CA GLU A 166 1.57 -36.09 2.86
C GLU A 166 0.42 -36.54 3.78
N ILE A 167 -0.10 -37.72 3.53
CA ILE A 167 -1.21 -38.29 4.28
C ILE A 167 -0.72 -39.54 5.01
N TYR A 168 -0.88 -39.56 6.32
CA TYR A 168 -0.52 -40.66 7.19
C TYR A 168 -1.77 -41.28 7.82
N GLN A 169 -1.78 -42.62 7.90
CA GLN A 169 -2.73 -43.37 8.72
C GLN A 169 -1.98 -43.95 9.91
N GLY A 170 -2.23 -43.39 11.08
CA GLY A 170 -1.37 -43.65 12.24
C GLY A 170 0.07 -43.18 11.97
N THR A 171 1.02 -44.11 11.99
CA THR A 171 2.46 -43.84 11.69
C THR A 171 2.86 -44.17 10.23
N ASN A 172 1.95 -44.74 9.47
CA ASN A 172 2.24 -45.18 8.10
C ASN A 172 1.91 -44.09 7.09
N LEU A 173 2.90 -43.67 6.30
CA LEU A 173 2.66 -42.82 5.15
C LEU A 173 1.84 -43.62 4.11
N LEU A 174 0.70 -43.09 3.75
CA LEU A 174 -0.06 -43.64 2.61
C LEU A 174 0.64 -43.22 1.32
N ASP A 175 0.62 -44.09 0.31
CA ASP A 175 1.25 -43.80 -1.00
C ASP A 175 0.65 -42.62 -1.76
N ASN A 176 -0.34 -41.95 -1.20
CA ASN A 176 -1.03 -40.82 -1.80
C ASN A 176 -0.41 -39.50 -1.33
N ILE A 177 0.60 -39.05 -2.04
CA ILE A 177 1.11 -37.69 -1.92
C ILE A 177 0.32 -36.83 -2.90
N LEU A 178 -0.47 -35.87 -2.37
CA LEU A 178 -1.14 -34.88 -3.20
C LEU A 178 -0.16 -33.74 -3.51
N LYS A 179 0.06 -33.53 -4.80
CA LYS A 179 0.81 -32.36 -5.30
C LYS A 179 -0.13 -31.46 -6.07
N ALA A 180 -0.21 -30.22 -5.65
CA ALA A 180 -0.97 -29.18 -6.33
C ALA A 180 -0.02 -28.06 -6.76
N ARG A 181 -0.14 -27.64 -8.00
CA ARG A 181 0.58 -26.49 -8.54
C ARG A 181 -0.42 -25.54 -9.15
N ASN A 182 -0.36 -24.28 -8.72
CA ASN A 182 -1.17 -23.21 -9.27
C ASN A 182 -0.25 -22.12 -9.83
N ASN A 183 -0.35 -21.90 -11.13
CA ASN A 183 0.37 -20.84 -11.81
C ASN A 183 -0.59 -19.68 -12.04
N TYR A 184 -0.34 -18.54 -11.42
CA TYR A 184 -1.03 -17.29 -11.72
C TYR A 184 -0.44 -16.72 -13.00
N ILE A 185 -1.05 -17.05 -14.12
CA ILE A 185 -0.59 -16.61 -15.44
C ILE A 185 -0.87 -15.11 -15.55
N GLU A 186 0.20 -14.30 -15.64
CA GLU A 186 0.20 -12.88 -15.99
C GLU A 186 -1.00 -12.07 -15.50
N GLN A 187 -1.21 -12.02 -14.19
CA GLN A 187 -2.19 -11.11 -13.65
C GLN A 187 -1.68 -9.68 -13.82
N LYS A 188 -2.43 -8.89 -14.57
CA LYS A 188 -2.27 -7.44 -14.63
C LYS A 188 -3.39 -6.81 -13.83
N ASN A 189 -3.04 -6.20 -12.72
CA ASN A 189 -3.96 -5.38 -11.94
C ASN A 189 -3.61 -3.92 -12.16
N LEU A 190 -4.59 -3.15 -12.64
CA LEU A 190 -4.48 -1.72 -12.83
C LEU A 190 -5.49 -1.05 -11.89
N GLN A 191 -4.98 -0.28 -10.95
CA GLN A 191 -5.79 0.52 -10.05
C GLN A 191 -5.56 2.00 -10.35
N TYR A 192 -6.65 2.73 -10.42
CA TYR A 192 -6.66 4.17 -10.59
C TYR A 192 -7.49 4.80 -9.49
N SER A 193 -6.92 5.76 -8.79
CA SER A 193 -7.54 6.47 -7.68
C SER A 193 -7.40 7.97 -7.89
N ASN A 194 -8.51 8.67 -7.73
CA ASN A 194 -8.52 10.13 -7.69
C ASN A 194 -9.21 10.57 -6.41
N ASN A 195 -8.71 11.64 -5.84
CA ASN A 195 -9.33 12.27 -4.71
C ASN A 195 -9.29 13.79 -4.88
N VAL A 196 -10.41 14.44 -4.64
CA VAL A 196 -10.52 15.90 -4.58
C VAL A 196 -11.12 16.28 -3.25
N ASN A 197 -10.46 17.16 -2.52
CA ASN A 197 -10.95 17.67 -1.25
C ASN A 197 -10.90 19.20 -1.24
N TYR A 198 -12.02 19.82 -0.96
CA TYR A 198 -12.12 21.26 -0.79
C TYR A 198 -12.58 21.61 0.62
N GLN A 199 -11.87 22.49 1.28
CA GLN A 199 -12.17 22.98 2.62
C GLN A 199 -12.43 24.48 2.56
N TYR A 200 -13.55 24.89 3.16
CA TYR A 200 -13.93 26.28 3.33
C TYR A 200 -14.11 26.61 4.81
N ARG A 201 -13.35 27.57 5.31
CA ARG A 201 -13.40 28.08 6.70
C ARG A 201 -13.85 29.53 6.72
N PRO A 202 -15.15 29.81 6.77
CA PRO A 202 -15.65 31.21 6.85
C PRO A 202 -15.19 31.91 8.14
N SER A 203 -15.05 31.16 9.24
CA SER A 203 -14.59 31.67 10.55
C SER A 203 -13.75 30.62 11.30
N SER A 204 -13.15 31.01 12.41
CA SER A 204 -12.39 30.09 13.26
C SER A 204 -13.24 28.97 13.90
N LYS A 205 -14.57 29.16 13.95
CA LYS A 205 -15.51 28.21 14.57
C LYS A 205 -16.25 27.32 13.57
N MET A 206 -16.13 27.58 12.27
CA MET A 206 -16.87 26.85 11.23
C MET A 206 -15.92 26.38 10.13
N GLN A 207 -16.06 25.13 9.74
CA GLN A 207 -15.39 24.54 8.59
C GLN A 207 -16.36 23.65 7.82
N PHE A 208 -16.37 23.79 6.51
CA PHE A 208 -17.06 22.92 5.56
C PHE A 208 -16.01 22.16 4.77
N SER A 209 -16.23 20.87 4.57
CA SER A 209 -15.36 20.01 3.77
C SER A 209 -16.19 19.24 2.74
N PHE A 210 -15.75 19.27 1.51
CA PHE A 210 -16.33 18.52 0.39
C PHE A 210 -15.25 17.58 -0.14
N SER A 211 -15.57 16.29 -0.26
CA SER A 211 -14.67 15.28 -0.81
C SER A 211 -15.36 14.51 -1.91
N ALA A 212 -14.59 14.17 -2.94
CA ALA A 212 -14.97 13.24 -4.00
C ALA A 212 -13.79 12.31 -4.27
N ASP A 213 -14.10 11.01 -4.43
CA ASP A 213 -13.15 9.93 -4.73
C ASP A 213 -13.53 9.24 -6.04
#